data_b85f28586a82c9a4516b48fff14fa2fa
#
_entry.id   b85f28586a82c9a4516b48fff14fa2fa
#
_cell.length_a   1.000
_cell.length_b   1.000
_cell.length_c   1.000
_cell.angle_alpha   90.00
_cell.angle_beta   90.00
_cell.angle_gamma   90.00
#
_symmetry.space_group_name_H-M   'P 1'
#
loop_
_entity.id
_entity.type
_entity.pdbx_description
1 polymer ?
#
loop_
_entity_poly.entity_id
_entity_poly.type
_entity_poly.pdbx_seq_one_letter_code
_entity_poly.pdbx_strand_id
1 'polypeptide(L)'
;MIQYKDLQFKKVLVLGLAKSGVAASELLHELGAFVTVNDAKPFDANPEAQGLLAKGITVICGKHPEDLLDEGFELVVKNPGIPYFNPIVADAIRRDIPVITEVE
;
A
#
# COMPACT_ATOMS: atom_id res chain seq x y z
N MET A 1 11.80 7.17 -13.91
CA MET A 1 11.97 6.99 -12.46
C MET A 1 11.05 7.91 -11.67
N ILE A 2 10.35 7.38 -10.67
CA ILE A 2 9.50 8.17 -9.80
C ILE A 2 10.36 8.90 -8.79
N GLN A 3 10.23 10.20 -8.72
CA GLN A 3 10.94 11.00 -7.72
C GLN A 3 10.05 11.24 -6.50
N TYR A 4 10.64 11.39 -5.34
CA TYR A 4 9.89 11.55 -4.09
C TYR A 4 8.94 12.74 -4.11
N LYS A 5 9.34 13.84 -4.72
CA LYS A 5 8.48 15.02 -4.85
C LYS A 5 7.22 14.75 -5.66
N ASP A 6 7.28 13.77 -6.57
CA ASP A 6 6.14 13.41 -7.41
C ASP A 6 5.10 12.60 -6.65
N LEU A 7 5.45 12.09 -5.46
CA LEU A 7 4.54 11.32 -4.61
C LEU A 7 3.77 12.18 -3.61
N GLN A 8 4.19 13.44 -3.44
CA GLN A 8 3.49 14.35 -2.53
C GLN A 8 2.06 14.56 -3.03
N PHE A 9 1.08 14.39 -2.13
CA PHE A 9 -0.35 14.48 -2.41
C PHE A 9 -0.89 13.37 -3.32
N LYS A 10 -0.07 12.39 -3.70
CA LYS A 10 -0.53 11.24 -4.47
C LYS A 10 -1.19 10.22 -3.55
N LYS A 11 -2.18 9.53 -4.09
CA LYS A 11 -2.88 8.47 -3.36
C LYS A 11 -2.19 7.15 -3.64
N VAL A 12 -1.59 6.56 -2.61
CA VAL A 12 -0.73 5.38 -2.74
C VAL A 12 -1.29 4.22 -1.92
N LEU A 13 -1.36 3.06 -2.53
CA LEU A 13 -1.73 1.82 -1.86
C LEU A 13 -0.45 1.01 -1.57
N VAL A 14 -0.22 0.67 -0.32
CA VAL A 14 0.84 -0.25 0.08
C VAL A 14 0.19 -1.60 0.35
N LEU A 15 0.59 -2.62 -0.41
CA LEU A 15 -0.01 -3.94 -0.37
C LEU A 15 0.93 -4.91 0.34
N GLY A 16 0.52 -5.34 1.53
CA GLY A 16 1.29 -6.25 2.38
C GLY A 16 2.15 -5.52 3.40
N LEU A 17 2.04 -5.91 4.66
CA LEU A 17 2.79 -5.33 5.77
C LEU A 17 3.82 -6.32 6.34
N ALA A 18 4.93 -6.48 5.64
CA ALA A 18 6.14 -7.00 6.24
C ALA A 18 6.94 -5.79 6.77
N LYS A 19 8.13 -6.01 7.32
CA LYS A 19 8.96 -4.91 7.85
C LYS A 19 9.19 -3.82 6.81
N SER A 20 9.48 -4.20 5.58
CA SER A 20 9.71 -3.25 4.50
C SER A 20 8.45 -2.46 4.15
N GLY A 21 7.27 -3.09 4.26
CA GLY A 21 6.00 -2.41 4.03
C GLY A 21 5.70 -1.34 5.06
N VAL A 22 6.03 -1.59 6.32
CA VAL A 22 5.91 -0.60 7.39
C VAL A 22 6.80 0.60 7.09
N ALA A 23 8.08 0.34 6.80
CA ALA A 23 9.04 1.40 6.51
C ALA A 23 8.64 2.22 5.29
N ALA A 24 8.19 1.56 4.22
CA ALA A 24 7.73 2.24 3.02
C ALA A 24 6.51 3.12 3.30
N SER A 25 5.56 2.61 4.08
CA SER A 25 4.35 3.36 4.44
C SER A 25 4.67 4.61 5.24
N GLU A 26 5.56 4.49 6.21
CA GLU A 26 5.97 5.62 7.04
C GLU A 26 6.71 6.67 6.22
N LEU A 27 7.61 6.24 5.35
CA LEU A 27 8.36 7.14 4.48
C LEU A 27 7.44 7.91 3.54
N LEU A 28 6.53 7.21 2.87
CA LEU A 28 5.59 7.84 1.96
C LEU A 28 4.68 8.83 2.68
N HIS A 29 4.23 8.47 3.87
CA HIS A 29 3.42 9.35 4.70
C HIS A 29 4.18 10.63 5.05
N GLU A 30 5.45 10.51 5.46
CA GLU A 30 6.30 11.65 5.77
C GLU A 30 6.54 12.56 4.56
N LEU A 31 6.55 11.99 3.36
CA LEU A 31 6.74 12.73 2.12
C LEU A 31 5.46 13.42 1.64
N GLY A 32 4.37 13.26 2.37
CA GLY A 32 3.11 13.93 2.06
C GLY A 32 2.15 13.15 1.17
N ALA A 33 2.42 11.87 0.92
CA ALA A 33 1.49 11.03 0.17
C ALA A 33 0.30 10.63 1.04
N PHE A 34 -0.84 10.36 0.41
CA PHE A 34 -2.00 9.80 1.08
C PHE A 34 -1.91 8.28 1.02
N VAL A 35 -1.46 7.66 2.11
CA VAL A 35 -1.14 6.24 2.15
C VAL A 35 -2.30 5.44 2.71
N THR A 36 -2.69 4.40 1.98
CA THR A 36 -3.59 3.35 2.46
C THR A 36 -2.81 2.04 2.43
N VAL A 37 -2.91 1.27 3.50
CA VAL A 37 -2.24 -0.03 3.60
C VAL A 37 -3.29 -1.12 3.60
N ASN A 38 -3.05 -2.18 2.85
CA ASN A 38 -3.91 -3.36 2.85
C ASN A 38 -3.09 -4.59 3.22
N ASP A 39 -3.57 -5.37 4.17
CA ASP A 39 -2.93 -6.61 4.60
C ASP A 39 -4.00 -7.66 4.89
N ALA A 40 -3.77 -8.89 4.49
CA ALA A 40 -4.69 -9.99 4.73
C ALA A 40 -4.80 -10.38 6.21
N LYS A 41 -3.76 -10.11 7.00
CA LYS A 41 -3.77 -10.41 8.43
C LYS A 41 -4.77 -9.52 9.17
N PRO A 42 -5.63 -10.08 10.04
CA PRO A 42 -6.62 -9.28 10.78
C PRO A 42 -5.97 -8.17 11.61
N PHE A 43 -6.67 -7.06 11.73
CA PHE A 43 -6.17 -5.88 12.45
C PHE A 43 -5.81 -6.21 13.90
N ASP A 44 -6.64 -7.00 14.59
CA ASP A 44 -6.42 -7.35 15.99
C ASP A 44 -5.14 -8.16 16.22
N ALA A 45 -4.68 -8.85 15.19
CA ALA A 45 -3.45 -9.66 15.24
C ALA A 45 -2.29 -8.98 14.50
N ASN A 46 -2.38 -7.69 14.22
CA ASN A 46 -1.45 -6.98 13.35
C ASN A 46 -0.94 -5.70 14.01
N PRO A 47 0.07 -5.83 14.92
CA PRO A 47 0.63 -4.66 15.62
C PRO A 47 1.18 -3.59 14.67
N GLU A 48 1.73 -4.00 13.53
CA GLU A 48 2.25 -3.08 12.52
C GLU A 48 1.15 -2.19 11.97
N ALA A 49 -0.01 -2.77 11.65
CA ALA A 49 -1.17 -2.01 11.17
C ALA A 49 -1.68 -1.06 12.25
N GLN A 50 -1.73 -1.53 13.49
CA GLN A 50 -2.17 -0.70 14.62
C GLN A 50 -1.27 0.51 14.79
N GLY A 51 0.05 0.32 14.68
CA GLY A 51 1.01 1.42 14.77
C GLY A 51 0.87 2.42 13.64
N LEU A 52 0.60 1.94 12.43
CA LEU A 52 0.42 2.83 11.28
C LEU A 52 -0.88 3.63 11.39
N LEU A 53 -1.94 3.01 11.86
CA LEU A 53 -3.21 3.71 12.07
C LEU A 53 -3.03 4.83 13.09
N ALA A 54 -2.28 4.58 14.15
CA ALA A 54 -1.99 5.59 15.18
C ALA A 54 -1.24 6.80 14.61
N LYS A 55 -0.53 6.63 13.49
CA LYS A 55 0.18 7.72 12.81
C LYS A 55 -0.68 8.45 11.78
N GLY A 56 -1.93 8.05 11.62
CA GLY A 56 -2.83 8.69 10.67
C GLY A 56 -2.84 8.04 9.29
N ILE A 57 -2.24 6.87 9.14
CA ILE A 57 -2.26 6.11 7.88
C ILE A 57 -3.49 5.22 7.87
N THR A 58 -4.24 5.21 6.77
CA THR A 58 -5.41 4.36 6.63
C THR A 58 -4.98 2.90 6.46
N VAL A 59 -5.59 2.00 7.22
CA VAL A 59 -5.30 0.56 7.11
C VAL A 59 -6.58 -0.23 6.86
N ILE A 60 -6.49 -1.22 5.97
CA ILE A 60 -7.56 -2.14 5.64
C ILE A 60 -7.01 -3.55 5.83
N CYS A 61 -7.46 -4.24 6.88
CA CYS A 61 -6.93 -5.53 7.28
C CYS A 61 -7.96 -6.64 7.20
N GLY A 62 -7.47 -7.86 7.08
CA GLY A 62 -8.30 -9.06 7.14
C GLY A 62 -8.90 -9.50 5.82
N LYS A 63 -8.79 -8.69 4.80
CA LYS A 63 -9.35 -9.02 3.46
C LYS A 63 -8.73 -8.13 2.40
N HIS A 64 -8.94 -8.52 1.14
CA HIS A 64 -8.60 -7.72 -0.03
C HIS A 64 -9.91 -7.38 -0.74
N PRO A 65 -10.50 -6.20 -0.49
CA PRO A 65 -11.76 -5.83 -1.14
C PRO A 65 -11.60 -5.78 -2.66
N GLU A 66 -12.57 -6.33 -3.38
CA GLU A 66 -12.54 -6.35 -4.85
C GLU A 66 -12.57 -4.96 -5.45
N ASP A 67 -13.20 -4.03 -4.76
CA ASP A 67 -13.37 -2.65 -5.21
C ASP A 67 -12.31 -1.70 -4.65
N LEU A 68 -11.24 -2.23 -4.06
CA LEU A 68 -10.22 -1.42 -3.41
C LEU A 68 -9.66 -0.34 -4.34
N LEU A 69 -9.37 -0.69 -5.58
CA LEU A 69 -8.78 0.24 -6.55
C LEU A 69 -9.77 1.27 -7.10
N ASP A 70 -11.06 1.12 -6.83
CA ASP A 70 -12.06 2.12 -7.22
C ASP A 70 -11.89 3.43 -6.46
N GLU A 71 -11.10 3.43 -5.39
CA GLU A 71 -10.83 4.64 -4.62
C GLU A 71 -9.87 5.61 -5.29
N GLY A 72 -9.31 5.25 -6.44
CA GLY A 72 -8.51 6.18 -7.24
C GLY A 72 -7.05 6.24 -6.85
N PHE A 73 -6.45 5.10 -6.51
CA PHE A 73 -5.01 5.06 -6.23
C PHE A 73 -4.20 5.35 -7.49
N GLU A 74 -3.12 6.08 -7.32
CA GLU A 74 -2.24 6.50 -8.41
C GLU A 74 -0.97 5.65 -8.47
N LEU A 75 -0.68 4.88 -7.43
CA LEU A 75 0.49 4.02 -7.32
C LEU A 75 0.19 2.86 -6.37
N VAL A 76 0.64 1.67 -6.72
CA VAL A 76 0.60 0.50 -5.84
C VAL A 76 2.03 0.08 -5.53
N VAL A 77 2.34 -0.01 -4.24
CA VAL A 77 3.63 -0.51 -3.77
C VAL A 77 3.37 -1.88 -3.16
N LYS A 78 3.89 -2.93 -3.79
CA LYS A 78 3.63 -4.29 -3.32
C LYS A 78 4.85 -4.87 -2.59
N ASN A 79 4.57 -5.70 -1.59
CA ASN A 79 5.58 -6.50 -0.94
C ASN A 79 6.15 -7.52 -1.94
N PRO A 80 7.47 -7.80 -1.90
CA PRO A 80 8.07 -8.79 -2.81
C PRO A 80 7.43 -10.18 -2.74
N GLY A 81 6.86 -10.56 -1.59
CA GLY A 81 6.18 -11.84 -1.43
C GLY A 81 4.82 -11.92 -2.09
N ILE A 82 4.27 -10.81 -2.58
CA ILE A 82 2.97 -10.80 -3.24
C ILE A 82 3.18 -10.96 -4.74
N PRO A 83 2.64 -12.03 -5.35
CA PRO A 83 2.86 -12.28 -6.78
C PRO A 83 2.02 -11.34 -7.66
N TYR A 84 2.45 -11.21 -8.92
CA TYR A 84 1.74 -10.37 -9.88
C TYR A 84 0.35 -10.92 -10.25
N PHE A 85 0.07 -12.19 -10.00
CA PHE A 85 -1.26 -12.75 -10.22
C PHE A 85 -2.22 -12.48 -9.05
N ASN A 86 -1.77 -11.85 -7.98
CA ASN A 86 -2.68 -11.40 -6.93
C ASN A 86 -3.79 -10.53 -7.55
N PRO A 87 -5.07 -10.74 -7.20
CA PRO A 87 -6.17 -10.02 -7.85
C PRO A 87 -6.06 -8.51 -7.82
N ILE A 88 -5.56 -7.94 -6.74
CA ILE A 88 -5.40 -6.48 -6.64
C ILE A 88 -4.29 -6.00 -7.56
N VAL A 89 -3.16 -6.72 -7.59
CA VAL A 89 -2.04 -6.38 -8.47
C VAL A 89 -2.47 -6.49 -9.93
N ALA A 90 -3.15 -7.58 -10.29
CA ALA A 90 -3.65 -7.78 -11.65
C ALA A 90 -4.63 -6.68 -12.05
N ASP A 91 -5.51 -6.26 -11.14
CA ASP A 91 -6.46 -5.19 -11.40
C ASP A 91 -5.75 -3.84 -11.60
N ALA A 92 -4.71 -3.57 -10.82
CA ALA A 92 -3.92 -2.36 -10.97
C ALA A 92 -3.27 -2.30 -12.36
N ILE A 93 -2.69 -3.41 -12.80
CA ILE A 93 -2.07 -3.50 -14.14
C ILE A 93 -3.11 -3.25 -15.21
N ARG A 94 -4.28 -3.86 -15.09
CA ARG A 94 -5.38 -3.67 -16.04
C ARG A 94 -5.85 -2.22 -16.12
N ARG A 95 -5.79 -1.50 -15.01
CA ARG A 95 -6.21 -0.09 -14.92
C ARG A 95 -5.08 0.88 -15.26
N ASP A 96 -3.91 0.37 -15.65
CA ASP A 96 -2.72 1.18 -15.92
C ASP A 96 -2.23 1.95 -14.70
N ILE A 97 -2.48 1.45 -13.51
CA ILE A 97 -1.91 2.00 -12.28
C ILE A 97 -0.50 1.43 -12.12
N PRO A 98 0.53 2.27 -11.98
CA PRO A 98 1.89 1.78 -11.78
C PRO A 98 1.99 0.89 -10.53
N VAL A 99 2.67 -0.23 -10.68
CA VAL A 99 2.94 -1.16 -9.58
C VAL A 99 4.44 -1.27 -9.42
N ILE A 100 4.94 -0.96 -8.24
CA ILE A 100 6.36 -1.15 -7.92
C ILE A 100 6.48 -2.13 -6.77
N THR A 101 7.58 -2.89 -6.77
CA THR A 101 7.91 -3.80 -5.68
C THR A 101 8.79 -3.05 -4.71
N GLU A 102 8.46 -3.06 -3.42
CA GLU A 102 9.30 -2.43 -2.43
C GLU A 102 10.63 -3.17 -2.29
N VAL A 103 11.67 -2.42 -1.98
CA VAL A 103 13.03 -2.93 -1.84
C VAL A 103 13.44 -2.84 -0.38
N GLU A 104 13.96 -3.94 0.15
CA GLU A 104 14.47 -3.97 1.52
C GLU A 104 15.82 -3.28 1.65
#